data_144cc6a5e1544765ecba19b36ddaec63
#
_entry.id   144cc6a5e1544765ecba19b36ddaec63
#
_cell.length_a   1.000
_cell.length_b   1.000
_cell.length_c   1.000
_cell.angle_alpha   90.00
_cell.angle_beta   90.00
_cell.angle_gamma   90.00
#
_symmetry.space_group_name_H-M   'P 1'
#
loop_
_entity.id
_entity.type
_entity.pdbx_description
1 polymer ?
#
loop_
_entity_poly.entity_id
_entity_poly.type
_entity_poly.pdbx_seq_one_letter_code
_entity_poly.pdbx_strand_id
1 'polypeptide(L)'
;MIESRAYNYLPDMVGSQDKLNKLFDLETDFTFESSEQAWAALLWALEIKDAQPFLKAWKTSRQFAKQVQDLLTILALREKGELSKRDCYRFDLDLLLQAENLRQAQGKEVNPQAIKETYQSLTIHDKKEIQINGGILIKEYGYQPGPDLGEILTEIEFAIVDGELENDRQAIHAYLREKK
;
A
#
# COMPACT_ATOMS: atom_id res chain seq x y z
N MET A 1 -18.38 22.13 -9.69
CA MET A 1 -17.50 22.60 -8.58
C MET A 1 -16.43 23.57 -9.07
N ILE A 2 -15.70 23.29 -10.13
CA ILE A 2 -14.62 24.17 -10.64
C ILE A 2 -15.19 25.47 -11.22
N GLU A 3 -16.23 25.41 -12.06
CA GLU A 3 -16.88 26.59 -12.62
C GLU A 3 -17.43 27.55 -11.55
N SER A 4 -17.99 27.00 -10.46
CA SER A 4 -18.50 27.78 -9.32
C SER A 4 -17.42 28.29 -8.38
N ARG A 5 -16.16 27.86 -8.54
CA ARG A 5 -15.04 28.12 -7.62
C ARG A 5 -15.31 27.72 -6.17
N ALA A 6 -16.25 26.79 -5.95
CA ALA A 6 -16.63 26.33 -4.61
C ALA A 6 -15.45 25.71 -3.84
N TYR A 7 -14.45 25.19 -4.54
CA TYR A 7 -13.22 24.65 -3.92
C TYR A 7 -12.44 25.69 -3.10
N ASN A 8 -12.58 27.00 -3.38
CA ASN A 8 -11.93 28.04 -2.58
C ASN A 8 -12.49 28.17 -1.16
N TYR A 9 -13.65 27.57 -0.89
CA TYR A 9 -14.27 27.54 0.44
C TYR A 9 -14.07 26.21 1.17
N LEU A 10 -13.35 25.26 0.53
CA LEU A 10 -13.08 23.96 1.12
C LEU A 10 -11.67 23.94 1.77
N PRO A 11 -11.50 23.23 2.89
CA PRO A 11 -10.20 23.10 3.52
C PRO A 11 -9.13 22.61 2.53
N ASP A 12 -7.97 23.23 2.53
CA ASP A 12 -6.78 22.90 1.74
C ASP A 12 -6.97 22.92 0.20
N MET A 13 -8.06 23.49 -0.30
CA MET A 13 -8.35 23.56 -1.75
C MET A 13 -8.25 24.98 -2.33
N VAL A 14 -7.94 25.98 -1.50
CA VAL A 14 -7.82 27.38 -1.95
C VAL A 14 -6.71 27.50 -3.00
N GLY A 15 -7.03 28.09 -4.17
CA GLY A 15 -6.05 28.29 -5.25
C GLY A 15 -5.65 27.03 -6.02
N SER A 16 -6.34 25.90 -5.84
CA SER A 16 -5.98 24.61 -6.44
C SER A 16 -6.61 24.36 -7.82
N GLN A 17 -7.13 25.37 -8.51
CA GLN A 17 -7.85 25.21 -9.78
C GLN A 17 -7.03 24.43 -10.83
N ASP A 18 -5.77 24.81 -11.04
CA ASP A 18 -4.92 24.17 -12.04
C ASP A 18 -4.61 22.70 -11.67
N LYS A 19 -4.47 22.42 -10.38
CA LYS A 19 -4.28 21.04 -9.88
C LYS A 19 -5.55 20.20 -10.07
N LEU A 20 -6.72 20.77 -9.76
CA LEU A 20 -8.01 20.11 -9.94
C LEU A 20 -8.33 19.84 -11.41
N ASN A 21 -7.85 20.68 -12.34
CA ASN A 21 -8.02 20.44 -13.77
C ASN A 21 -7.42 19.10 -14.21
N LYS A 22 -6.36 18.62 -13.56
CA LYS A 22 -5.77 17.29 -13.85
C LYS A 22 -6.73 16.12 -13.67
N LEU A 23 -7.82 16.29 -12.89
CA LEU A 23 -8.87 15.29 -12.76
C LEU A 23 -9.75 15.18 -14.01
N PHE A 24 -9.76 16.20 -14.88
CA PHE A 24 -10.48 16.19 -16.14
C PHE A 24 -9.67 15.62 -17.29
N ASP A 25 -8.37 15.44 -17.09
CA ASP A 25 -7.48 14.77 -18.05
C ASP A 25 -7.60 13.23 -17.97
N LEU A 26 -8.49 12.72 -17.10
CA LEU A 26 -8.84 11.30 -17.07
C LEU A 26 -9.61 10.92 -18.32
N GLU A 27 -9.44 9.69 -18.79
CA GLU A 27 -10.23 9.16 -19.91
C GLU A 27 -11.73 9.35 -19.66
N THR A 28 -12.46 9.78 -20.68
CA THR A 28 -13.89 10.17 -20.56
C THR A 28 -14.81 9.06 -20.09
N ASP A 29 -14.43 7.81 -20.34
CA ASP A 29 -15.21 6.62 -19.98
C ASP A 29 -14.79 6.03 -18.61
N PHE A 30 -13.82 6.66 -17.94
CA PHE A 30 -13.35 6.20 -16.64
C PHE A 30 -14.39 6.41 -15.55
N THR A 31 -14.63 5.37 -14.77
CA THR A 31 -15.51 5.40 -13.60
C THR A 31 -14.73 4.93 -12.37
N PHE A 32 -14.79 5.70 -11.28
CA PHE A 32 -14.17 5.30 -10.02
C PHE A 32 -14.83 4.04 -9.46
N GLU A 33 -14.01 3.06 -9.06
CA GLU A 33 -14.45 1.79 -8.49
C GLU A 33 -14.86 1.93 -7.01
N SER A 34 -14.28 2.92 -6.31
CA SER A 34 -14.56 3.18 -4.91
C SER A 34 -14.47 4.67 -4.58
N SER A 35 -15.08 5.05 -3.45
CA SER A 35 -14.92 6.41 -2.92
C SER A 35 -13.47 6.69 -2.53
N GLU A 36 -12.77 5.69 -2.03
CA GLU A 36 -11.35 5.75 -1.66
C GLU A 36 -10.47 6.07 -2.87
N GLN A 37 -10.74 5.43 -4.01
CA GLN A 37 -10.05 5.71 -5.27
C GLN A 37 -10.32 7.15 -5.75
N ALA A 38 -11.55 7.61 -5.65
CA ALA A 38 -11.90 8.99 -6.04
C ALA A 38 -11.18 10.02 -5.15
N TRP A 39 -11.11 9.77 -3.84
CA TRP A 39 -10.38 10.63 -2.91
C TRP A 39 -8.86 10.55 -3.14
N ALA A 40 -8.32 9.39 -3.43
CA ALA A 40 -6.92 9.24 -3.78
C ALA A 40 -6.57 10.02 -5.06
N ALA A 41 -7.42 9.97 -6.09
CA ALA A 41 -7.27 10.75 -7.32
C ALA A 41 -7.26 12.26 -7.04
N LEU A 42 -8.18 12.73 -6.19
CA LEU A 42 -8.26 14.13 -5.77
C LEU A 42 -6.99 14.56 -5.03
N LEU A 43 -6.58 13.80 -4.02
CA LEU A 43 -5.39 14.15 -3.22
C LEU A 43 -4.11 14.07 -4.05
N TRP A 44 -4.03 13.11 -4.97
CA TRP A 44 -2.93 13.00 -5.92
C TRP A 44 -2.83 14.23 -6.84
N ALA A 45 -3.97 14.69 -7.39
CA ALA A 45 -4.02 15.92 -8.19
C ALA A 45 -3.63 17.17 -7.39
N LEU A 46 -4.00 17.22 -6.10
CA LEU A 46 -3.62 18.29 -5.17
C LEU A 46 -2.15 18.19 -4.69
N GLU A 47 -1.44 17.12 -5.04
CA GLU A 47 -0.07 16.82 -4.59
C GLU A 47 0.05 16.63 -3.06
N ILE A 48 -1.05 16.20 -2.43
CA ILE A 48 -1.10 15.87 -1.01
C ILE A 48 -0.58 14.44 -0.82
N LYS A 49 0.56 14.30 -0.16
CA LYS A 49 1.22 13.00 0.07
C LYS A 49 0.73 12.29 1.34
N ASP A 50 0.36 13.06 2.36
CA ASP A 50 -0.19 12.55 3.61
C ASP A 50 -1.69 12.85 3.67
N ALA A 51 -2.50 11.82 3.48
CA ALA A 51 -3.96 11.92 3.49
C ALA A 51 -4.53 12.13 4.89
N GLN A 52 -3.82 11.74 5.95
CA GLN A 52 -4.36 11.68 7.31
C GLN A 52 -4.83 13.03 7.85
N PRO A 53 -4.03 14.12 7.82
CA PRO A 53 -4.46 15.42 8.30
C PRO A 53 -5.64 15.97 7.50
N PHE A 54 -5.57 15.83 6.16
CA PHE A 54 -6.62 16.28 5.25
C PHE A 54 -7.94 15.56 5.52
N LEU A 55 -7.95 14.22 5.52
CA LEU A 55 -9.15 13.42 5.72
C LEU A 55 -9.72 13.52 7.13
N LYS A 56 -8.87 13.80 8.14
CA LYS A 56 -9.33 14.11 9.49
C LYS A 56 -10.19 15.37 9.54
N ALA A 57 -9.81 16.40 8.80
CA ALA A 57 -10.62 17.62 8.69
C ALA A 57 -12.00 17.35 8.06
N TRP A 58 -12.09 16.36 7.17
CA TRP A 58 -13.33 15.90 6.55
C TRP A 58 -14.10 14.87 7.37
N LYS A 59 -13.64 14.55 8.60
CA LYS A 59 -14.29 13.62 9.55
C LYS A 59 -14.52 12.21 8.97
N THR A 60 -13.63 11.74 8.13
CA THR A 60 -13.70 10.37 7.58
C THR A 60 -13.31 9.32 8.63
N SER A 61 -13.68 8.06 8.40
CA SER A 61 -13.27 6.95 9.26
C SER A 61 -11.77 6.68 9.15
N ARG A 62 -11.17 6.07 10.19
CA ARG A 62 -9.75 5.68 10.17
C ARG A 62 -9.43 4.68 9.06
N GLN A 63 -10.33 3.73 8.81
CA GLN A 63 -10.18 2.73 7.76
C GLN A 63 -10.18 3.38 6.38
N PHE A 64 -11.14 4.25 6.12
CA PHE A 64 -11.21 5.03 4.87
C PHE A 64 -9.92 5.82 4.64
N ALA A 65 -9.47 6.58 5.65
CA ALA A 65 -8.25 7.37 5.56
C ALA A 65 -7.00 6.50 5.32
N LYS A 66 -6.96 5.28 5.90
CA LYS A 66 -5.89 4.32 5.66
C LYS A 66 -5.90 3.85 4.21
N GLN A 67 -7.03 3.43 3.67
CA GLN A 67 -7.14 2.94 2.28
C GLN A 67 -6.79 4.02 1.26
N VAL A 68 -7.23 5.27 1.48
CA VAL A 68 -6.81 6.41 0.64
C VAL A 68 -5.30 6.62 0.71
N GLN A 69 -4.70 6.55 1.91
CA GLN A 69 -3.25 6.68 2.08
C GLN A 69 -2.50 5.53 1.40
N ASP A 70 -3.01 4.30 1.50
CA ASP A 70 -2.44 3.14 0.83
C ASP A 70 -2.45 3.33 -0.70
N LEU A 71 -3.55 3.79 -1.29
CA LEU A 71 -3.64 4.12 -2.71
C LEU A 71 -2.63 5.20 -3.13
N LEU A 72 -2.49 6.30 -2.37
CA LEU A 72 -1.48 7.32 -2.63
C LEU A 72 -0.06 6.75 -2.57
N THR A 73 0.19 5.85 -1.63
CA THR A 73 1.51 5.20 -1.49
C THR A 73 1.79 4.30 -2.69
N ILE A 74 0.80 3.51 -3.14
CA ILE A 74 0.93 2.64 -4.32
C ILE A 74 1.20 3.49 -5.57
N LEU A 75 0.45 4.58 -5.78
CA LEU A 75 0.68 5.50 -6.89
C LEU A 75 2.10 6.06 -6.87
N ALA A 76 2.60 6.47 -5.69
CA ALA A 76 3.96 7.00 -5.54
C ALA A 76 5.05 5.94 -5.79
N LEU A 77 4.81 4.68 -5.42
CA LEU A 77 5.70 3.56 -5.74
C LEU A 77 5.73 3.30 -7.24
N ARG A 78 4.56 3.31 -7.89
CA ARG A 78 4.44 3.11 -9.35
C ARG A 78 5.06 4.24 -10.19
N GLU A 79 5.20 5.45 -9.65
CA GLU A 79 5.99 6.51 -10.32
C GLU A 79 7.50 6.20 -10.34
N LYS A 80 7.97 5.33 -9.43
CA LYS A 80 9.37 4.92 -9.36
C LYS A 80 9.68 3.69 -10.22
N GLY A 81 8.67 2.90 -10.58
CA GLY A 81 8.82 1.68 -11.36
C GLY A 81 7.78 0.62 -11.05
N GLU A 82 8.12 -0.63 -11.35
CA GLU A 82 7.28 -1.78 -11.03
C GLU A 82 7.29 -2.09 -9.53
N LEU A 83 6.20 -2.70 -9.06
CA LEU A 83 6.07 -3.10 -7.66
C LEU A 83 6.84 -4.39 -7.40
N SER A 84 7.62 -4.39 -6.33
CA SER A 84 8.30 -5.60 -5.83
C SER A 84 7.30 -6.55 -5.13
N LYS A 85 7.75 -7.78 -4.82
CA LYS A 85 6.97 -8.70 -3.98
C LYS A 85 6.62 -8.08 -2.63
N ARG A 86 7.56 -7.37 -2.00
CA ARG A 86 7.33 -6.68 -0.72
C ARG A 86 6.30 -5.56 -0.84
N ASP A 87 6.29 -4.84 -1.96
CA ASP A 87 5.26 -3.81 -2.20
C ASP A 87 3.89 -4.46 -2.36
N CYS A 88 3.79 -5.55 -3.15
CA CYS A 88 2.55 -6.30 -3.31
C CYS A 88 2.05 -6.92 -1.99
N TYR A 89 2.95 -7.41 -1.13
CA TYR A 89 2.61 -7.96 0.17
C TYR A 89 2.02 -6.93 1.15
N ARG A 90 2.42 -5.67 1.04
CA ARG A 90 2.00 -4.60 1.95
C ARG A 90 0.56 -4.14 1.76
N PHE A 91 -0.04 -4.40 0.62
CA PHE A 91 -1.34 -3.87 0.22
C PHE A 91 -2.27 -4.97 -0.27
N ASP A 92 -3.57 -4.78 -0.07
CA ASP A 92 -4.58 -5.67 -0.63
C ASP A 92 -4.55 -5.61 -2.17
N LEU A 93 -4.75 -6.75 -2.83
CA LEU A 93 -4.76 -6.85 -4.30
C LEU A 93 -5.76 -5.87 -4.93
N ASP A 94 -6.92 -5.68 -4.30
CA ASP A 94 -7.94 -4.76 -4.78
C ASP A 94 -7.43 -3.32 -4.86
N LEU A 95 -6.71 -2.83 -3.83
CA LEU A 95 -6.12 -1.49 -3.84
C LEU A 95 -5.01 -1.35 -4.88
N LEU A 96 -4.19 -2.40 -5.07
CA LEU A 96 -3.16 -2.43 -6.11
C LEU A 96 -3.77 -2.27 -7.51
N LEU A 97 -4.87 -2.98 -7.78
CA LEU A 97 -5.56 -2.91 -9.07
C LEU A 97 -6.31 -1.58 -9.25
N GLN A 98 -6.93 -1.03 -8.22
CA GLN A 98 -7.55 0.29 -8.26
C GLN A 98 -6.53 1.39 -8.59
N ALA A 99 -5.31 1.29 -8.05
CA ALA A 99 -4.24 2.22 -8.38
C ALA A 99 -3.80 2.09 -9.85
N GLU A 100 -3.70 0.86 -10.39
CA GLU A 100 -3.41 0.64 -11.82
C GLU A 100 -4.50 1.19 -12.72
N ASN A 101 -5.79 0.99 -12.37
CA ASN A 101 -6.90 1.54 -13.15
C ASN A 101 -6.86 3.07 -13.18
N LEU A 102 -6.54 3.72 -12.05
CA LEU A 102 -6.39 5.16 -12.01
C LEU A 102 -5.21 5.64 -12.85
N ARG A 103 -4.08 4.93 -12.85
CA ARG A 103 -2.92 5.21 -13.70
C ARG A 103 -3.25 5.07 -15.19
N GLN A 104 -3.98 4.01 -15.56
CA GLN A 104 -4.45 3.79 -16.91
C GLN A 104 -5.33 4.97 -17.38
N ALA A 105 -6.28 5.40 -16.55
CA ALA A 105 -7.13 6.56 -16.85
C ALA A 105 -6.34 7.88 -17.00
N GLN A 106 -5.13 7.96 -16.44
CA GLN A 106 -4.20 9.06 -16.62
C GLN A 106 -3.29 8.90 -17.85
N GLY A 107 -3.52 7.89 -18.69
CA GLY A 107 -2.69 7.59 -19.87
C GLY A 107 -1.29 7.08 -19.54
N LYS A 108 -1.07 6.54 -18.33
CA LYS A 108 0.21 5.99 -17.88
C LYS A 108 0.32 4.51 -18.22
N GLU A 109 1.56 4.04 -18.34
CA GLU A 109 1.83 2.62 -18.50
C GLU A 109 1.40 1.83 -17.27
N VAL A 110 0.70 0.72 -17.48
CA VAL A 110 0.16 -0.17 -16.45
C VAL A 110 0.44 -1.63 -16.76
N ASN A 111 0.54 -2.44 -15.72
CA ASN A 111 0.72 -3.89 -15.86
C ASN A 111 -0.06 -4.64 -14.77
N PRO A 112 -1.41 -4.61 -14.79
CA PRO A 112 -2.24 -5.25 -13.77
C PRO A 112 -2.05 -6.78 -13.75
N GLN A 113 -1.68 -7.38 -14.88
CA GLN A 113 -1.43 -8.81 -14.95
C GLN A 113 -0.19 -9.21 -14.17
N ALA A 114 0.92 -8.48 -14.32
CA ALA A 114 2.14 -8.73 -13.55
C ALA A 114 1.91 -8.55 -12.03
N ILE A 115 1.10 -7.56 -11.64
CA ILE A 115 0.73 -7.37 -10.23
C ILE A 115 -0.05 -8.57 -9.70
N LYS A 116 -1.04 -9.08 -10.45
CA LYS A 116 -1.79 -10.28 -10.08
C LYS A 116 -0.89 -11.50 -9.93
N GLU A 117 0.01 -11.72 -10.89
CA GLU A 117 0.96 -12.84 -10.87
C GLU A 117 1.92 -12.74 -9.68
N THR A 118 2.47 -11.54 -9.43
CA THR A 118 3.34 -11.30 -8.28
C THR A 118 2.60 -11.55 -6.98
N TYR A 119 1.38 -11.01 -6.82
CA TYR A 119 0.56 -11.21 -5.63
C TYR A 119 0.20 -12.68 -5.40
N GLN A 120 -0.17 -13.41 -6.45
CA GLN A 120 -0.48 -14.84 -6.38
C GLN A 120 0.76 -15.71 -6.08
N SER A 121 1.95 -15.22 -6.41
CA SER A 121 3.21 -15.91 -6.12
C SER A 121 3.69 -15.73 -4.68
N LEU A 122 3.06 -14.88 -3.89
CA LEU A 122 3.40 -14.67 -2.48
C LEU A 122 3.09 -15.93 -1.67
N THR A 123 4.05 -16.37 -0.88
CA THR A 123 3.90 -17.52 0.02
C THR A 123 2.98 -17.21 1.20
N ILE A 124 2.95 -15.95 1.62
CA ILE A 124 2.09 -15.43 2.69
C ILE A 124 1.48 -14.09 2.26
N HIS A 125 0.29 -13.78 2.76
CA HIS A 125 -0.42 -12.52 2.54
C HIS A 125 -0.63 -11.73 3.86
N ASP A 126 -0.42 -12.38 5.00
CA ASP A 126 -0.44 -11.76 6.33
C ASP A 126 0.63 -12.41 7.20
N LYS A 127 1.29 -11.62 8.03
CA LYS A 127 2.30 -12.12 8.99
C LYS A 127 1.77 -13.17 9.96
N LYS A 128 0.46 -13.29 10.15
CA LYS A 128 -0.17 -14.35 10.96
C LYS A 128 -0.04 -15.73 10.34
N GLU A 129 0.23 -15.80 9.03
CA GLU A 129 0.43 -17.06 8.31
C GLU A 129 1.83 -17.66 8.54
N ILE A 130 2.76 -16.89 9.12
CA ILE A 130 4.12 -17.35 9.43
C ILE A 130 4.06 -18.45 10.47
N GLN A 131 4.73 -19.59 10.21
CA GLN A 131 4.72 -20.77 11.08
C GLN A 131 5.45 -20.57 12.41
N ILE A 132 6.11 -19.44 12.60
CA ILE A 132 6.78 -19.03 13.84
C ILE A 132 6.23 -17.67 14.30
N ASN A 133 6.19 -17.48 15.62
CA ASN A 133 5.81 -16.21 16.24
C ASN A 133 6.73 -15.86 17.40
N GLY A 134 6.59 -14.65 17.95
CA GLY A 134 7.44 -14.18 19.05
C GLY A 134 7.43 -15.08 20.28
N GLY A 135 6.29 -15.72 20.59
CA GLY A 135 6.20 -16.66 21.72
C GLY A 135 7.06 -17.91 21.54
N ILE A 136 7.13 -18.42 20.30
CA ILE A 136 8.00 -19.55 19.95
C ILE A 136 9.47 -19.12 20.03
N LEU A 137 9.82 -17.96 19.49
CA LEU A 137 11.20 -17.44 19.54
C LEU A 137 11.68 -17.25 20.98
N ILE A 138 10.84 -16.77 21.88
CA ILE A 138 11.16 -16.64 23.31
C ILE A 138 11.37 -18.00 23.96
N LYS A 139 10.43 -18.93 23.77
CA LYS A 139 10.43 -20.23 24.50
C LYS A 139 11.47 -21.21 23.98
N GLU A 140 11.66 -21.28 22.66
CA GLU A 140 12.46 -22.33 22.03
C GLU A 140 13.85 -21.85 21.65
N TYR A 141 14.02 -20.54 21.42
CA TYR A 141 15.29 -19.97 20.96
C TYR A 141 15.94 -19.01 21.95
N GLY A 142 15.25 -18.70 23.07
CA GLY A 142 15.80 -17.88 24.14
C GLY A 142 15.89 -16.39 23.81
N TYR A 143 15.15 -15.91 22.81
CA TYR A 143 15.05 -14.47 22.55
C TYR A 143 14.38 -13.76 23.72
N GLN A 144 14.84 -12.54 24.00
CA GLN A 144 14.21 -11.69 25.01
C GLN A 144 13.15 -10.81 24.34
N PRO A 145 12.03 -10.50 25.05
CA PRO A 145 11.09 -9.50 24.58
C PRO A 145 11.78 -8.14 24.39
N GLY A 146 11.71 -7.57 23.20
CA GLY A 146 12.37 -6.31 22.89
C GLY A 146 12.46 -6.02 21.40
N PRO A 147 13.17 -4.95 21.01
CA PRO A 147 13.35 -4.56 19.61
C PRO A 147 13.95 -5.68 18.75
N ASP A 148 14.97 -6.37 19.25
CA ASP A 148 15.68 -7.45 18.54
C ASP A 148 14.72 -8.59 18.13
N LEU A 149 13.72 -8.90 18.98
CA LEU A 149 12.70 -9.87 18.66
C LEU A 149 11.81 -9.39 17.50
N GLY A 150 11.51 -8.11 17.47
CA GLY A 150 10.76 -7.49 16.37
C GLY A 150 11.53 -7.50 15.06
N GLU A 151 12.81 -7.19 15.12
CA GLU A 151 13.70 -7.18 13.96
C GLU A 151 13.83 -8.56 13.32
N ILE A 152 14.09 -9.60 14.11
CA ILE A 152 14.22 -10.97 13.60
C ILE A 152 12.89 -11.49 13.03
N LEU A 153 11.74 -11.15 13.64
CA LEU A 153 10.42 -11.50 13.07
C LEU A 153 10.19 -10.82 11.73
N THR A 154 10.55 -9.55 11.60
CA THR A 154 10.45 -8.80 10.35
C THR A 154 11.40 -9.36 9.28
N GLU A 155 12.58 -9.79 9.68
CA GLU A 155 13.55 -10.40 8.78
C GLU A 155 13.03 -11.75 8.23
N ILE A 156 12.50 -12.61 9.10
CA ILE A 156 11.86 -13.86 8.70
C ILE A 156 10.68 -13.59 7.76
N GLU A 157 9.82 -12.63 8.10
CA GLU A 157 8.66 -12.23 7.30
C GLU A 157 9.09 -11.87 5.87
N PHE A 158 10.08 -10.98 5.72
CA PHE A 158 10.54 -10.56 4.40
C PHE A 158 11.32 -11.63 3.65
N ALA A 159 12.09 -12.48 4.33
CA ALA A 159 12.74 -13.61 3.68
C ALA A 159 11.73 -14.59 3.07
N ILE A 160 10.59 -14.82 3.75
CA ILE A 160 9.48 -15.64 3.23
C ILE A 160 8.79 -14.95 2.05
N VAL A 161 8.50 -13.65 2.15
CA VAL A 161 7.87 -12.86 1.08
C VAL A 161 8.73 -12.84 -0.18
N ASP A 162 10.04 -12.69 -0.04
CA ASP A 162 10.97 -12.69 -1.17
C ASP A 162 11.16 -14.09 -1.79
N GLY A 163 10.76 -15.15 -1.04
CA GLY A 163 10.92 -16.54 -1.46
C GLY A 163 12.32 -17.10 -1.17
N GLU A 164 13.10 -16.44 -0.32
CA GLU A 164 14.43 -16.87 0.13
C GLU A 164 14.33 -17.89 1.28
N LEU A 165 13.21 -17.91 1.99
CA LEU A 165 12.92 -18.79 3.11
C LEU A 165 11.55 -19.45 2.92
N GLU A 166 11.48 -20.75 3.04
CA GLU A 166 10.21 -21.49 3.06
C GLU A 166 9.44 -21.19 4.35
N ASN A 167 8.12 -21.00 4.25
CA ASN A 167 7.25 -20.83 5.41
C ASN A 167 6.98 -22.16 6.11
N ASP A 168 8.03 -22.81 6.53
CA ASP A 168 8.03 -24.06 7.28
C ASP A 168 8.85 -23.94 8.55
N ARG A 169 8.38 -24.60 9.61
CA ARG A 169 9.02 -24.50 10.93
C ARG A 169 10.47 -25.00 10.93
N GLN A 170 10.79 -26.05 10.16
CA GLN A 170 12.13 -26.62 10.08
C GLN A 170 13.07 -25.70 9.31
N ALA A 171 12.61 -25.13 8.18
CA ALA A 171 13.36 -24.18 7.39
C ALA A 171 13.68 -22.92 8.19
N ILE A 172 12.67 -22.35 8.89
CA ILE A 172 12.86 -21.18 9.75
C ILE A 172 13.82 -21.52 10.93
N HIS A 173 13.73 -22.72 11.47
CA HIS A 173 14.64 -23.17 12.52
C HIS A 173 16.10 -23.23 12.04
N ALA A 174 16.35 -23.78 10.85
CA ALA A 174 17.68 -23.83 10.23
C ALA A 174 18.22 -22.41 10.01
N TYR A 175 17.41 -21.54 9.42
CA TYR A 175 17.74 -20.11 9.20
C TYR A 175 18.16 -19.39 10.47
N LEU A 176 17.43 -19.59 11.57
CA LEU A 176 17.75 -18.97 12.87
C LEU A 176 19.05 -19.50 13.49
N ARG A 177 19.43 -20.76 13.21
CA ARG A 177 20.70 -21.35 13.69
C ARG A 177 21.92 -20.78 12.99
N GLU A 178 21.81 -20.46 11.71
CA GLU A 178 22.90 -19.89 10.91
C GLU A 178 23.23 -18.45 11.32
N LYS A 179 22.27 -17.78 11.97
CA LYS A 179 22.41 -16.38 12.42
C LYS A 179 22.89 -16.19 13.87
N LYS A 180 23.01 -17.26 14.63
CA LYS A 180 23.61 -17.25 15.98
C LYS A 180 25.10 -17.48 15.93
#